data_c63c83c9cd0869d7783c870a8c24acb3
#
_entry.id   c63c83c9cd0869d7783c870a8c24acb3
#
_cell.length_a   1.000
_cell.length_b   1.000
_cell.length_c   1.000
_cell.angle_alpha   90.00
_cell.angle_beta   90.00
_cell.angle_gamma   90.00
#
_symmetry.space_group_name_H-M   'P 1'
#
loop_
_entity.id
_entity.type
_entity.pdbx_description
1 polymer ?
#
loop_
_entity_poly.entity_id
_entity_poly.type
_entity_poly.pdbx_seq_one_letter_code
_entity_poly.pdbx_strand_id
1 'polypeptide(L)'
;MKRKKTAIAIAVVLLMISAGVYFYYGVVFKEARNIASEAPDFSVTAKKLLEDYNADSKKADSLYLNKTIEITGKATKETDSVIVLENSVFCLFKEKLNTKMIDKKTTLKGKCIGYDELFLEVKIDQCTVK
;
A
#
# COMPACT_ATOMS: atom_id res chain seq x y z
N MET A 1 49.12 20.06 -20.92
CA MET A 1 48.81 18.82 -20.19
C MET A 1 47.91 19.04 -18.97
N LYS A 2 48.07 20.10 -18.20
CA LYS A 2 47.19 20.39 -17.03
C LYS A 2 45.72 20.59 -17.42
N ARG A 3 45.43 21.19 -18.57
CA ARG A 3 44.07 21.43 -19.08
C ARG A 3 43.30 20.14 -19.39
N LYS A 4 44.00 19.12 -19.94
CA LYS A 4 43.37 17.83 -20.26
C LYS A 4 43.03 17.04 -18.99
N LYS A 5 43.86 17.05 -17.98
CA LYS A 5 43.63 16.40 -16.70
C LYS A 5 42.47 17.05 -15.95
N THR A 6 42.38 18.38 -15.97
CA THR A 6 41.29 19.13 -15.36
C THR A 6 39.98 18.87 -16.09
N ALA A 7 39.98 18.81 -17.43
CA ALA A 7 38.78 18.49 -18.23
C ALA A 7 38.27 17.08 -17.93
N ILE A 8 39.16 16.11 -17.79
CA ILE A 8 38.81 14.74 -17.46
C ILE A 8 38.24 14.69 -16.03
N ALA A 9 38.81 15.40 -15.06
CA ALA A 9 38.33 15.46 -13.70
C ALA A 9 36.91 16.05 -13.63
N ILE A 10 36.65 17.14 -14.38
CA ILE A 10 35.34 17.76 -14.48
C ILE A 10 34.33 16.80 -15.10
N ALA A 11 34.69 16.11 -16.16
CA ALA A 11 33.82 15.12 -16.82
C ALA A 11 33.46 13.97 -15.88
N VAL A 12 34.41 13.47 -15.11
CA VAL A 12 34.15 12.41 -14.11
C VAL A 12 33.18 12.89 -12.99
N VAL A 13 33.38 14.10 -12.50
CA VAL A 13 32.49 14.68 -11.47
C VAL A 13 31.08 14.85 -12.03
N LEU A 14 30.91 15.37 -13.23
CA LEU A 14 29.62 15.53 -13.87
C LEU A 14 28.92 14.18 -14.08
N LEU A 15 29.67 13.16 -14.45
CA LEU A 15 29.15 11.81 -14.65
C LEU A 15 28.67 11.20 -13.31
N MET A 16 29.41 11.41 -12.23
CA MET A 16 29.01 10.96 -10.90
C MET A 16 27.74 11.66 -10.42
N ILE A 17 27.61 12.96 -10.64
CA ILE A 17 26.43 13.72 -10.29
C ILE A 17 25.21 13.24 -11.09
N SER A 18 25.38 13.02 -12.39
CA SER A 18 24.33 12.49 -13.26
C SER A 18 23.86 11.12 -12.82
N ALA A 19 24.78 10.23 -12.49
CA ALA A 19 24.46 8.89 -11.99
C ALA A 19 23.75 8.94 -10.65
N GLY A 20 24.17 9.80 -9.73
CA GLY A 20 23.54 10.01 -8.43
C GLY A 20 22.11 10.54 -8.56
N VAL A 21 21.90 11.54 -9.41
CA VAL A 21 20.57 12.10 -9.68
C VAL A 21 19.66 11.05 -10.33
N TYR A 22 20.15 10.34 -11.32
CA TYR A 22 19.41 9.28 -12.00
C TYR A 22 18.99 8.19 -11.00
N PHE A 23 19.91 7.77 -10.15
CA PHE A 23 19.65 6.75 -9.13
C PHE A 23 18.63 7.24 -8.10
N TYR A 24 18.77 8.48 -7.63
CA TYR A 24 17.85 9.10 -6.67
C TYR A 24 16.43 9.15 -7.24
N TYR A 25 16.25 9.70 -8.43
CA TYR A 25 14.93 9.79 -9.06
C TYR A 25 14.38 8.41 -9.46
N GLY A 26 15.22 7.50 -9.89
CA GLY A 26 14.81 6.16 -10.31
C GLY A 26 14.38 5.27 -9.15
N VAL A 27 15.04 5.35 -8.00
CA VAL A 27 14.77 4.49 -6.84
C VAL A 27 13.74 5.11 -5.91
N VAL A 28 13.93 6.38 -5.53
CA VAL A 28 13.04 7.04 -4.56
C VAL A 28 11.63 7.25 -5.10
N PHE A 29 11.51 7.68 -6.35
CA PHE A 29 10.19 7.91 -6.94
C PHE A 29 9.48 6.62 -7.39
N LYS A 30 10.20 5.55 -7.70
CA LYS A 30 9.59 4.25 -8.00
C LYS A 30 8.99 3.58 -6.77
N GLU A 31 9.47 3.89 -5.57
CA GLU A 31 8.93 3.34 -4.33
C GLU A 31 7.60 3.98 -3.92
N ALA A 32 7.28 5.14 -4.43
CA ALA A 32 6.00 5.79 -4.18
C ALA A 32 4.91 5.13 -5.03
N ARG A 33 4.39 4.00 -4.54
CA ARG A 33 3.32 3.26 -5.20
C ARG A 33 2.01 4.03 -5.13
N ASN A 34 1.31 4.11 -6.26
CA ASN A 34 -0.04 4.62 -6.32
C ASN A 34 -1.03 3.45 -6.29
N ILE A 35 -1.48 3.09 -5.09
CA ILE A 35 -2.38 1.94 -4.89
C ILE A 35 -3.72 2.14 -5.61
N ALA A 36 -4.19 3.38 -5.70
CA ALA A 36 -5.46 3.67 -6.39
C ALA A 36 -5.42 3.30 -7.87
N SER A 37 -4.26 3.41 -8.53
CA SER A 37 -4.09 3.09 -9.95
C SER A 37 -3.61 1.66 -10.19
N GLU A 38 -3.18 0.93 -9.16
CA GLU A 38 -2.74 -0.45 -9.30
C GLU A 38 -3.92 -1.40 -9.47
N ALA A 39 -3.73 -2.42 -10.33
CA ALA A 39 -4.65 -3.54 -10.38
C ALA A 39 -4.48 -4.40 -9.12
N PRO A 40 -5.56 -4.91 -8.51
CA PRO A 40 -5.44 -5.77 -7.34
C PRO A 40 -4.80 -7.11 -7.69
N ASP A 41 -3.87 -7.55 -6.83
CA ASP A 41 -3.26 -8.88 -6.94
C ASP A 41 -4.21 -9.98 -6.48
N PHE A 42 -5.10 -9.65 -5.55
CA PHE A 42 -6.09 -10.56 -5.00
C PHE A 42 -7.43 -9.85 -4.85
N SER A 43 -8.50 -10.62 -5.02
CA SER A 43 -9.87 -10.19 -4.75
C SER A 43 -10.47 -11.17 -3.76
N VAL A 44 -10.71 -10.72 -2.53
CA VAL A 44 -11.15 -11.57 -1.41
C VAL A 44 -12.28 -10.91 -0.64
N THR A 45 -13.03 -11.70 0.11
CA THR A 45 -13.96 -11.16 1.10
C THR A 45 -13.20 -10.84 2.38
N ALA A 46 -13.73 -9.91 3.18
CA ALA A 46 -13.16 -9.60 4.48
C ALA A 46 -13.12 -10.84 5.38
N LYS A 47 -14.15 -11.66 5.33
CA LYS A 47 -14.23 -12.92 6.08
C LYS A 47 -13.11 -13.88 5.68
N LYS A 48 -12.87 -14.08 4.39
CA LYS A 48 -11.80 -14.94 3.87
C LYS A 48 -10.43 -14.45 4.29
N LEU A 49 -10.19 -13.15 4.23
CA LEU A 49 -8.95 -12.53 4.65
C LEU A 49 -8.69 -12.78 6.15
N LEU A 50 -9.70 -12.62 6.98
CA LEU A 50 -9.62 -12.88 8.42
C LEU A 50 -9.38 -14.36 8.72
N GLU A 51 -10.05 -15.26 8.01
CA GLU A 51 -9.84 -16.70 8.16
C GLU A 51 -8.41 -17.11 7.84
N ASP A 52 -7.83 -16.56 6.76
CA ASP A 52 -6.46 -16.83 6.37
C ASP A 52 -5.46 -16.37 7.43
N TYR A 53 -5.65 -15.16 7.97
CA TYR A 53 -4.79 -14.63 9.02
C TYR A 53 -4.96 -15.36 10.36
N ASN A 54 -6.16 -15.75 10.72
CA ASN A 54 -6.43 -16.51 11.95
C ASN A 54 -5.87 -17.92 11.89
N ALA A 55 -5.85 -18.54 10.71
CA ALA A 55 -5.32 -19.88 10.52
C ALA A 55 -3.79 -19.91 10.60
N ASP A 56 -3.13 -18.98 9.91
CA ASP A 56 -1.67 -18.88 9.88
C ASP A 56 -1.27 -17.47 9.43
N SER A 57 -0.94 -16.60 10.38
CA SER A 57 -0.60 -15.20 10.11
C SER A 57 0.65 -15.04 9.25
N LYS A 58 1.65 -15.90 9.42
CA LYS A 58 2.88 -15.85 8.62
C LYS A 58 2.62 -16.22 7.17
N LYS A 59 1.83 -17.24 6.95
CA LYS A 59 1.44 -17.68 5.61
C LYS A 59 0.57 -16.61 4.92
N ALA A 60 -0.37 -16.03 5.64
CA ALA A 60 -1.21 -14.95 5.14
C ALA A 60 -0.38 -13.72 4.79
N ASP A 61 0.60 -13.33 5.61
CA ASP A 61 1.53 -12.24 5.30
C ASP A 61 2.32 -12.53 4.02
N SER A 62 2.75 -13.77 3.81
CA SER A 62 3.46 -14.13 2.58
C SER A 62 2.61 -13.97 1.32
N LEU A 63 1.29 -14.08 1.45
CA LEU A 63 0.35 -13.91 0.34
C LEU A 63 -0.06 -12.45 0.15
N TYR A 64 -0.38 -11.74 1.23
CA TYR A 64 -1.09 -10.46 1.18
C TYR A 64 -0.25 -9.24 1.56
N LEU A 65 0.80 -9.40 2.38
CA LEU A 65 1.56 -8.25 2.89
C LEU A 65 2.18 -7.44 1.74
N ASN A 66 1.98 -6.13 1.79
CA ASN A 66 2.42 -5.18 0.76
C ASN A 66 1.78 -5.37 -0.63
N LYS A 67 0.78 -6.23 -0.73
CA LYS A 67 0.02 -6.43 -1.96
C LYS A 67 -1.19 -5.51 -2.02
N THR A 68 -1.55 -5.10 -3.22
CA THR A 68 -2.82 -4.41 -3.46
C THR A 68 -3.91 -5.46 -3.52
N ILE A 69 -4.89 -5.35 -2.63
CA ILE A 69 -6.00 -6.31 -2.58
C ILE A 69 -7.34 -5.59 -2.65
N GLU A 70 -8.30 -6.27 -3.25
CA GLU A 70 -9.69 -5.84 -3.30
C GLU A 70 -10.46 -6.66 -2.27
N ILE A 71 -11.15 -5.98 -1.38
CA ILE A 71 -11.84 -6.60 -0.24
C ILE A 71 -13.32 -6.24 -0.28
N THR A 72 -14.16 -7.24 -0.18
CA THR A 72 -15.62 -7.06 -0.10
C THR A 72 -16.10 -7.51 1.25
N GLY A 73 -16.89 -6.68 1.91
CA GLY A 73 -17.46 -7.00 3.20
C GLY A 73 -18.50 -5.97 3.64
N LYS A 74 -19.16 -6.23 4.76
CA LYS A 74 -20.11 -5.32 5.34
C LYS A 74 -19.39 -4.30 6.21
N ALA A 75 -19.58 -3.01 5.96
CA ALA A 75 -19.05 -1.94 6.78
C ALA A 75 -19.79 -1.90 8.13
N THR A 76 -19.07 -2.13 9.20
CA THR A 76 -19.64 -2.21 10.56
C THR A 76 -19.35 -0.96 11.39
N LYS A 77 -18.27 -0.25 11.04
CA LYS A 77 -17.91 1.03 11.67
C LYS A 77 -17.36 1.97 10.60
N GLU A 78 -17.58 3.24 10.77
CA GLU A 78 -17.12 4.27 9.85
C GLU A 78 -16.76 5.54 10.59
N THR A 79 -15.62 6.13 10.22
CA THR A 79 -15.21 7.49 10.59
C THR A 79 -14.93 8.29 9.33
N ASP A 80 -14.45 9.52 9.45
CA ASP A 80 -14.15 10.38 8.29
C ASP A 80 -13.11 9.78 7.32
N SER A 81 -12.22 8.91 7.83
CA SER A 81 -11.10 8.36 7.05
C SER A 81 -10.86 6.87 7.26
N VAL A 82 -11.73 6.18 7.98
CA VAL A 82 -11.60 4.74 8.26
C VAL A 82 -12.94 4.05 8.07
N ILE A 83 -12.91 2.93 7.36
CA ILE A 83 -14.05 1.99 7.30
C ILE A 83 -13.57 0.66 7.87
N VAL A 84 -14.36 0.08 8.75
CA VAL A 84 -14.12 -1.25 9.32
C VAL A 84 -15.10 -2.23 8.69
N LEU A 85 -14.54 -3.25 8.02
CA LEU A 85 -15.33 -4.33 7.44
C LEU A 85 -15.37 -5.53 8.39
N GLU A 86 -16.55 -6.10 8.57
CA GLU A 86 -16.76 -7.31 9.39
C GLU A 86 -16.13 -7.21 10.79
N ASN A 87 -16.15 -6.03 11.40
CA ASN A 87 -15.58 -5.70 12.72
C ASN A 87 -14.05 -5.89 12.87
N SER A 88 -13.35 -6.33 11.85
CA SER A 88 -11.94 -6.73 12.00
C SER A 88 -11.01 -6.37 10.85
N VAL A 89 -11.52 -5.81 9.76
CA VAL A 89 -10.67 -5.32 8.65
C VAL A 89 -10.71 -3.80 8.64
N PHE A 90 -9.62 -3.17 9.04
CA PHE A 90 -9.48 -1.71 9.12
C PHE A 90 -8.95 -1.16 7.81
N CYS A 91 -9.77 -0.41 7.11
CA CYS A 91 -9.44 0.23 5.85
C CYS A 91 -9.21 1.72 6.06
N LEU A 92 -7.97 2.15 5.88
CA LEU A 92 -7.52 3.52 6.08
C LEU A 92 -7.51 4.29 4.75
N PHE A 93 -8.17 5.44 4.73
CA PHE A 93 -8.26 6.29 3.56
C PHE A 93 -7.38 7.53 3.72
N LYS A 94 -6.73 7.97 2.66
CA LYS A 94 -5.96 9.23 2.66
C LYS A 94 -6.85 10.45 2.67
N GLU A 95 -8.01 10.37 2.05
CA GLU A 95 -8.96 11.47 1.92
C GLU A 95 -10.19 11.22 2.76
N LYS A 96 -10.89 12.30 3.12
CA LYS A 96 -12.18 12.19 3.81
C LYS A 96 -13.20 11.47 2.95
N LEU A 97 -13.96 10.59 3.59
CA LEU A 97 -15.07 9.89 2.94
C LEU A 97 -16.28 10.82 2.87
N ASN A 98 -16.82 10.98 1.66
CA ASN A 98 -18.00 11.79 1.42
C ASN A 98 -19.30 10.99 1.44
N THR A 99 -19.19 9.67 1.47
CA THR A 99 -20.35 8.77 1.40
C THR A 99 -20.40 7.89 2.64
N LYS A 100 -21.58 7.74 3.21
CA LYS A 100 -21.80 6.81 4.33
C LYS A 100 -21.98 5.39 3.81
N MET A 101 -21.18 4.46 4.33
CA MET A 101 -21.17 3.06 3.92
C MET A 101 -21.53 2.08 5.03
N ILE A 102 -21.76 2.59 6.24
CA ILE A 102 -22.09 1.75 7.38
C ILE A 102 -23.33 0.88 7.08
N ASP A 103 -23.27 -0.37 7.52
CA ASP A 103 -24.29 -1.42 7.28
C ASP A 103 -24.47 -1.83 5.82
N LYS A 104 -23.66 -1.33 4.91
CA LYS A 104 -23.71 -1.68 3.49
C LYS A 104 -22.57 -2.64 3.12
N LYS A 105 -22.86 -3.56 2.21
CA LYS A 105 -21.83 -4.38 1.57
C LYS A 105 -21.02 -3.50 0.64
N THR A 106 -19.73 -3.44 0.88
CA THR A 106 -18.83 -2.51 0.20
C THR A 106 -17.60 -3.23 -0.32
N THR A 107 -17.12 -2.84 -1.50
CA THR A 107 -15.88 -3.31 -2.06
C THR A 107 -14.85 -2.19 -2.03
N LEU A 108 -13.72 -2.45 -1.40
CA LEU A 108 -12.61 -1.50 -1.23
C LEU A 108 -11.34 -2.10 -1.79
N LYS A 109 -10.47 -1.25 -2.29
CA LYS A 109 -9.13 -1.64 -2.75
C LYS A 109 -8.09 -0.89 -1.94
N GLY A 110 -7.04 -1.58 -1.51
CA GLY A 110 -5.97 -0.97 -0.75
C GLY A 110 -4.77 -1.90 -0.60
N LYS A 111 -3.75 -1.39 0.07
CA LYS A 111 -2.52 -2.13 0.34
C LYS A 111 -2.59 -2.78 1.72
N CYS A 112 -2.40 -4.08 1.78
CA CYS A 112 -2.32 -4.81 3.05
C CYS A 112 -1.02 -4.47 3.77
N ILE A 113 -1.11 -3.96 4.99
CA ILE A 113 0.05 -3.57 5.79
C ILE A 113 0.28 -4.49 7.00
N GLY A 114 -0.58 -5.45 7.22
CA GLY A 114 -0.36 -6.47 8.22
C GLY A 114 -1.57 -6.81 9.06
N TYR A 115 -1.30 -7.63 10.08
CA TYR A 115 -2.30 -8.17 10.99
C TYR A 115 -1.87 -7.92 12.44
N ASP A 116 -2.78 -7.41 13.24
CA ASP A 116 -2.57 -7.20 14.66
C ASP A 116 -3.12 -8.42 15.43
N GLU A 117 -2.22 -9.24 15.95
CA GLU A 117 -2.59 -10.47 16.67
C GLU A 117 -3.25 -10.18 18.02
N LEU A 118 -2.99 -9.02 18.64
CA LEU A 118 -3.60 -8.64 19.91
C LEU A 118 -5.08 -8.31 19.76
N PHE A 119 -5.42 -7.57 18.71
CA PHE A 119 -6.80 -7.13 18.45
C PHE A 119 -7.49 -7.96 17.38
N LEU A 120 -6.80 -8.91 16.77
CA LEU A 120 -7.30 -9.75 15.67
C LEU A 120 -7.82 -8.91 14.50
N GLU A 121 -7.02 -7.91 14.08
CA GLU A 121 -7.40 -6.94 13.07
C GLU A 121 -6.42 -6.97 11.89
N VAL A 122 -6.97 -7.02 10.69
CA VAL A 122 -6.18 -6.81 9.46
C VAL A 122 -6.22 -5.32 9.11
N LYS A 123 -5.09 -4.73 8.80
CA LYS A 123 -4.98 -3.31 8.43
C LYS A 123 -4.66 -3.15 6.96
N ILE A 124 -5.45 -2.31 6.31
CA ILE A 124 -5.34 -1.98 4.89
C ILE A 124 -5.16 -0.49 4.76
N ASP A 125 -4.12 -0.07 4.06
CA ASP A 125 -3.78 1.34 3.88
C ASP A 125 -4.04 1.80 2.44
N GLN A 126 -4.08 3.10 2.24
CA GLN A 126 -4.29 3.72 0.94
C GLN A 126 -5.55 3.19 0.24
N CYS A 127 -6.62 3.00 1.00
CA CYS A 127 -7.86 2.46 0.48
C CYS A 127 -8.58 3.42 -0.45
N THR A 128 -9.24 2.86 -1.45
CA THR A 128 -10.17 3.56 -2.32
C THR A 128 -11.45 2.76 -2.42
N VAL A 129 -12.58 3.46 -2.57
CA VAL A 129 -13.88 2.83 -2.81
C VAL A 129 -13.95 2.44 -4.27
N LYS A 130 -14.39 1.22 -4.51
CA LYS A 130 -14.57 0.74 -5.87
C LYS A 130 -15.99 1.02 -6.39
#